data_bc66a86ec8214ee11c5f1f3cce904482
#
_entry.id   bc66a86ec8214ee11c5f1f3cce904482
#
_cell.length_a   1.000
_cell.length_b   1.000
_cell.length_c   1.000
_cell.angle_alpha   90.00
_cell.angle_beta   90.00
_cell.angle_gamma   90.00
#
_symmetry.space_group_name_H-M   'P 1'
#
loop_
_entity.id
_entity.type
_entity.pdbx_description
1 polymer ?
#
loop_
_entity_poly.entity_id
_entity_poly.type
_entity_poly.pdbx_seq_one_letter_code
_entity_poly.pdbx_strand_id
1 'polypeptide(L)'
;MAEYDLTPRMAPNLDRHLVFPLLEFLQERQLYDDNHILKAKIDLLNNTNMVDYAMDIHKSLYHTEEVPHDMVDRRAEVVARLKSLEEAAAPLVAFLQNAAAVQELRADKQYNLQMLNDRYQIGPAQIEALYQYAKFQFECGNYSGAADYLYQYRALCTNSERSLSALWGKLAAEILMQNWDIALEELNRLKEIIDSKNFASPLNQVQSRIWLMHWSLFIFFNHDNGRTQIIDLFNQDKYLNAIQTSAPHLLRYLATAFIVNKRRRPQFKDFIKVIQQEQHSYTDPITEFLACVYVNYDFDGAQKKMRECEEVILNDPFLGKRVEESNFSTVPLRDEFLENARLFIFETYCRIHQRIDMGVLAEKLNLNYEEAERWIVNLIRSSKLDAKIDSETGTVIMEPNHLNVYEQLIDHTKALNGRTYKLVSQLLEHAQAQTTR
;
A
#
# COMPACT_ATOMS: atom_id res chain seq x y z
N MET A 1 20.23 11.71 -0.93
CA MET A 1 19.48 10.42 -1.08
C MET A 1 18.76 10.04 0.20
N ALA A 2 19.42 9.96 1.34
CA ALA A 2 18.76 9.65 2.64
C ALA A 2 17.73 10.69 3.12
N GLU A 3 17.74 11.90 2.56
CA GLU A 3 16.81 12.98 2.91
C GLU A 3 15.34 12.61 2.67
N TYR A 4 15.07 11.81 1.65
CA TYR A 4 13.71 11.41 1.27
C TYR A 4 13.34 9.99 1.73
N ASP A 5 14.18 9.35 2.57
CA ASP A 5 13.86 8.06 3.15
C ASP A 5 12.72 8.17 4.17
N LEU A 6 11.64 7.43 3.94
CA LEU A 6 10.47 7.39 4.82
C LEU A 6 10.51 6.24 5.83
N THR A 7 11.49 5.35 5.77
CA THR A 7 11.59 4.18 6.66
C THR A 7 11.48 4.55 8.14
N PRO A 8 12.13 5.61 8.66
CA PRO A 8 11.98 6.01 10.07
C PRO A 8 10.56 6.46 10.44
N ARG A 9 9.80 7.00 9.47
CA ARG A 9 8.39 7.41 9.70
C ARG A 9 7.42 6.24 9.58
N MET A 10 7.78 5.22 8.83
CA MET A 10 6.96 4.04 8.59
C MET A 10 7.12 2.97 9.66
N ALA A 11 8.35 2.75 10.12
CA ALA A 11 8.68 1.70 11.09
C ALA A 11 7.80 1.67 12.34
N PRO A 12 7.41 2.81 12.96
CA PRO A 12 6.50 2.82 14.11
C PRO A 12 5.09 2.31 13.82
N ASN A 13 4.68 2.29 12.55
CA ASN A 13 3.36 1.86 12.09
C ASN A 13 3.37 0.45 11.49
N LEU A 14 4.50 -0.23 11.53
CA LEU A 14 4.68 -1.58 11.01
C LEU A 14 4.97 -2.56 12.15
N ASP A 15 4.65 -3.83 11.92
CA ASP A 15 5.20 -4.90 12.74
C ASP A 15 6.72 -4.96 12.56
N ARG A 16 7.44 -5.36 13.62
CA ARG A 16 8.92 -5.44 13.60
C ARG A 16 9.44 -6.30 12.46
N HIS A 17 8.78 -7.41 12.17
CA HIS A 17 9.15 -8.29 11.07
C HIS A 17 8.94 -7.65 9.69
N LEU A 18 7.95 -6.77 9.53
CA LEU A 18 7.70 -6.03 8.29
C LEU A 18 8.73 -4.93 8.02
N VAL A 19 9.52 -4.54 9.03
CA VAL A 19 10.60 -3.56 8.84
C VAL A 19 11.83 -4.18 8.17
N PHE A 20 12.04 -5.51 8.30
CA PHE A 20 13.19 -6.19 7.69
C PHE A 20 13.30 -6.00 6.17
N PRO A 21 12.25 -6.23 5.38
CA PRO A 21 12.31 -6.01 3.93
C PRO A 21 12.71 -4.59 3.55
N LEU A 22 12.34 -3.59 4.37
CA LEU A 22 12.75 -2.20 4.15
C LEU A 22 14.24 -2.01 4.39
N LEU A 23 14.77 -2.56 5.50
CA LEU A 23 16.21 -2.48 5.81
C LEU A 23 17.05 -3.25 4.80
N GLU A 24 16.58 -4.39 4.30
CA GLU A 24 17.25 -5.15 3.24
C GLU A 24 17.32 -4.35 1.95
N PHE A 25 16.23 -3.70 1.54
CA PHE A 25 16.22 -2.84 0.37
C PHE A 25 17.20 -1.65 0.52
N LEU A 26 17.23 -1.00 1.68
CA LEU A 26 18.16 0.11 1.94
C LEU A 26 19.61 -0.35 1.88
N GLN A 27 19.89 -1.57 2.34
CA GLN A 27 21.22 -2.19 2.27
C GLN A 27 21.63 -2.49 0.81
N GLU A 28 20.75 -3.10 0.02
CA GLU A 28 21.00 -3.38 -1.41
C GLU A 28 21.27 -2.11 -2.22
N ARG A 29 20.57 -1.03 -1.91
CA ARG A 29 20.75 0.28 -2.56
C ARG A 29 21.95 1.06 -2.04
N GLN A 30 22.63 0.59 -0.98
CA GLN A 30 23.78 1.26 -0.36
C GLN A 30 23.49 2.73 0.01
N LEU A 31 22.25 2.99 0.47
CA LEU A 31 21.84 4.34 0.90
C LEU A 31 22.46 4.73 2.24
N TYR A 32 22.78 3.75 3.05
CA TYR A 32 23.46 3.89 4.35
C TYR A 32 24.66 2.96 4.41
N ASP A 33 25.57 3.25 5.34
CA ASP A 33 26.68 2.37 5.63
C ASP A 33 26.20 1.00 6.13
N ASP A 34 26.79 -0.09 5.60
CA ASP A 34 26.40 -1.46 5.94
C ASP A 34 26.44 -1.71 7.44
N ASN A 35 27.44 -1.18 8.14
CA ASN A 35 27.55 -1.32 9.60
C ASN A 35 26.37 -0.67 10.32
N HIS A 36 25.84 0.42 9.78
CA HIS A 36 24.69 1.11 10.37
C HIS A 36 23.42 0.30 10.21
N ILE A 37 23.22 -0.26 9.03
CA ILE A 37 22.06 -1.14 8.74
C ILE A 37 22.13 -2.43 9.57
N LEU A 38 23.29 -3.08 9.66
CA LEU A 38 23.45 -4.29 10.45
C LEU A 38 23.20 -4.05 11.95
N LYS A 39 23.63 -2.91 12.49
CA LYS A 39 23.29 -2.53 13.87
C LYS A 39 21.78 -2.33 14.05
N ALA A 40 21.13 -1.62 13.12
CA ALA A 40 19.68 -1.42 13.16
C ALA A 40 18.93 -2.76 13.10
N LYS A 41 19.39 -3.71 12.27
CA LYS A 41 18.84 -5.08 12.22
C LYS A 41 18.99 -5.80 13.56
N ILE A 42 20.15 -5.72 14.22
CA ILE A 42 20.37 -6.34 15.53
C ILE A 42 19.45 -5.72 16.59
N ASP A 43 19.33 -4.39 16.64
CA ASP A 43 18.45 -3.71 17.57
C ASP A 43 16.97 -4.09 17.37
N LEU A 44 16.56 -4.29 16.14
CA LEU A 44 15.23 -4.77 15.81
C LEU A 44 15.04 -6.23 16.25
N LEU A 45 15.99 -7.10 15.96
CA LEU A 45 15.99 -8.53 16.32
C LEU A 45 16.02 -8.78 17.82
N ASN A 46 16.66 -7.90 18.57
CA ASN A 46 16.66 -7.97 20.04
C ASN A 46 15.25 -7.92 20.64
N ASN A 47 14.29 -7.40 19.92
CA ASN A 47 12.89 -7.35 20.30
C ASN A 47 12.02 -8.47 19.67
N THR A 48 12.63 -9.41 18.96
CA THR A 48 11.99 -10.60 18.36
C THR A 48 12.61 -11.88 18.93
N ASN A 49 12.06 -13.03 18.59
CA ASN A 49 12.60 -14.34 19.00
C ASN A 49 13.49 -14.97 17.90
N MET A 50 13.90 -14.20 16.90
CA MET A 50 14.79 -14.66 15.82
C MET A 50 16.26 -14.58 16.24
N VAL A 51 16.63 -15.28 17.32
CA VAL A 51 17.94 -15.17 17.96
C VAL A 51 19.04 -15.73 17.05
N ASP A 52 18.81 -16.82 16.34
CA ASP A 52 19.79 -17.42 15.44
C ASP A 52 20.18 -16.42 14.33
N TYR A 53 19.21 -15.74 13.75
CA TYR A 53 19.47 -14.70 12.74
C TYR A 53 20.20 -13.49 13.31
N ALA A 54 19.89 -13.10 14.56
CA ALA A 54 20.62 -12.04 15.26
C ALA A 54 22.10 -12.42 15.50
N MET A 55 22.36 -13.68 15.83
CA MET A 55 23.72 -14.20 15.98
C MET A 55 24.50 -14.17 14.67
N ASP A 56 23.86 -14.55 13.56
CA ASP A 56 24.50 -14.56 12.23
C ASP A 56 24.85 -13.11 11.79
N ILE A 57 23.96 -12.17 12.02
CA ILE A 57 24.23 -10.75 11.74
C ILE A 57 25.34 -10.23 12.64
N HIS A 58 25.37 -10.60 13.94
CA HIS A 58 26.42 -10.21 14.85
C HIS A 58 27.80 -10.71 14.38
N LYS A 59 27.89 -11.97 13.98
CA LYS A 59 29.13 -12.54 13.41
C LYS A 59 29.57 -11.78 12.16
N SER A 60 28.64 -11.45 11.29
CA SER A 60 28.92 -10.68 10.09
C SER A 60 29.41 -9.26 10.38
N LEU A 61 28.80 -8.58 11.36
CA LEU A 61 29.14 -7.20 11.73
C LEU A 61 30.55 -7.08 12.36
N TYR A 62 30.88 -8.01 13.28
CA TYR A 62 32.12 -7.96 14.04
C TYR A 62 33.22 -8.87 13.47
N HIS A 63 32.95 -9.61 12.39
CA HIS A 63 33.86 -10.56 11.77
C HIS A 63 34.45 -11.57 12.78
N THR A 64 33.63 -12.03 13.72
CA THR A 64 34.01 -12.96 14.79
C THR A 64 33.09 -14.18 14.75
N GLU A 65 33.64 -15.36 15.11
CA GLU A 65 32.82 -16.56 15.31
C GLU A 65 32.22 -16.60 16.73
N GLU A 66 32.73 -15.76 17.64
CA GLU A 66 32.26 -15.69 19.01
C GLU A 66 30.97 -14.87 19.09
N VAL A 67 29.99 -15.41 19.82
CA VAL A 67 28.70 -14.79 20.09
C VAL A 67 28.59 -14.41 21.54
N PRO A 68 28.03 -13.26 21.92
CA PRO A 68 27.78 -12.87 23.28
C PRO A 68 26.98 -13.92 24.06
N HIS A 69 27.37 -14.17 25.32
CA HIS A 69 26.67 -15.14 26.17
C HIS A 69 25.19 -14.84 26.31
N ASP A 70 24.82 -13.56 26.40
CA ASP A 70 23.42 -13.13 26.51
C ASP A 70 22.55 -13.63 25.34
N MET A 71 23.10 -13.70 24.11
CA MET A 71 22.39 -14.24 22.97
C MET A 71 22.25 -15.76 23.05
N VAL A 72 23.26 -16.46 23.58
CA VAL A 72 23.21 -17.91 23.76
C VAL A 72 22.18 -18.28 24.82
N ASP A 73 22.15 -17.57 25.93
CA ASP A 73 21.20 -17.76 27.03
C ASP A 73 19.78 -17.49 26.56
N ARG A 74 19.59 -16.41 25.82
CA ARG A 74 18.29 -16.08 25.21
C ARG A 74 17.82 -17.14 24.20
N ARG A 75 18.72 -17.70 23.41
CA ARG A 75 18.42 -18.82 22.53
C ARG A 75 17.88 -20.02 23.32
N ALA A 76 18.51 -20.37 24.41
CA ALA A 76 18.07 -21.46 25.26
C ALA A 76 16.67 -21.20 25.86
N GLU A 77 16.40 -19.97 26.30
CA GLU A 77 15.10 -19.55 26.82
C GLU A 77 14.01 -19.64 25.73
N VAL A 78 14.29 -19.15 24.51
CA VAL A 78 13.36 -19.20 23.37
C VAL A 78 13.02 -20.65 23.00
N VAL A 79 14.01 -21.54 22.94
CA VAL A 79 13.80 -22.97 22.64
C VAL A 79 12.99 -23.65 23.75
N ALA A 80 13.28 -23.37 25.01
CA ALA A 80 12.52 -23.92 26.14
C ALA A 80 11.06 -23.42 26.13
N ARG A 81 10.85 -22.14 25.84
CA ARG A 81 9.51 -21.55 25.73
C ARG A 81 8.71 -22.13 24.56
N LEU A 82 9.38 -22.32 23.40
CA LEU A 82 8.77 -22.93 22.24
C LEU A 82 8.22 -24.32 22.55
N LYS A 83 9.05 -25.18 23.19
CA LYS A 83 8.65 -26.53 23.60
C LYS A 83 7.45 -26.52 24.58
N SER A 84 7.49 -25.64 25.57
CA SER A 84 6.39 -25.49 26.53
C SER A 84 5.08 -25.08 25.85
N LEU A 85 5.13 -24.17 24.89
CA LEU A 85 3.93 -23.76 24.15
C LEU A 85 3.43 -24.84 23.18
N GLU A 86 4.35 -25.56 22.56
CA GLU A 86 4.02 -26.70 21.70
C GLU A 86 3.30 -27.80 22.48
N GLU A 87 3.80 -28.18 23.66
CA GLU A 87 3.17 -29.16 24.54
C GLU A 87 1.79 -28.71 25.00
N ALA A 88 1.62 -27.43 25.34
CA ALA A 88 0.33 -26.87 25.75
C ALA A 88 -0.69 -26.83 24.60
N ALA A 89 -0.25 -26.60 23.36
CA ALA A 89 -1.10 -26.55 22.17
C ALA A 89 -1.31 -27.94 21.53
N ALA A 90 -0.49 -28.95 21.87
CA ALA A 90 -0.45 -30.27 21.24
C ALA A 90 -1.83 -30.95 21.08
N PRO A 91 -2.75 -30.95 22.05
CA PRO A 91 -4.06 -31.57 21.89
C PRO A 91 -4.88 -30.95 20.76
N LEU A 92 -4.87 -29.63 20.66
CA LEU A 92 -5.59 -28.92 19.62
C LEU A 92 -4.88 -29.03 18.27
N VAL A 93 -3.57 -28.99 18.23
CA VAL A 93 -2.77 -29.18 17.00
C VAL A 93 -3.01 -30.59 16.42
N ALA A 94 -3.02 -31.62 17.26
CA ALA A 94 -3.34 -32.99 16.83
C ALA A 94 -4.76 -33.10 16.23
N PHE A 95 -5.74 -32.42 16.82
CA PHE A 95 -7.09 -32.33 16.28
C PHE A 95 -7.10 -31.65 14.89
N LEU A 96 -6.38 -30.51 14.74
CA LEU A 96 -6.32 -29.73 13.49
C LEU A 96 -5.56 -30.45 12.36
N GLN A 97 -4.65 -31.34 12.69
CA GLN A 97 -3.95 -32.20 11.71
C GLN A 97 -4.84 -33.33 11.18
N ASN A 98 -5.90 -33.68 11.89
CA ASN A 98 -6.85 -34.69 11.44
C ASN A 98 -7.91 -34.07 10.49
N ALA A 99 -7.73 -34.25 9.19
CA ALA A 99 -8.61 -33.67 8.17
C ALA A 99 -10.10 -34.10 8.35
N ALA A 100 -10.37 -35.32 8.81
CA ALA A 100 -11.73 -35.80 9.06
C ALA A 100 -12.38 -35.06 10.25
N ALA A 101 -11.61 -34.81 11.31
CA ALA A 101 -12.08 -34.09 12.48
C ALA A 101 -12.35 -32.59 12.18
N VAL A 102 -11.49 -31.97 11.35
CA VAL A 102 -11.64 -30.57 10.93
C VAL A 102 -12.90 -30.36 10.08
N GLN A 103 -13.31 -31.35 9.29
CA GLN A 103 -14.55 -31.28 8.49
C GLN A 103 -15.82 -31.23 9.35
N GLU A 104 -15.77 -31.63 10.62
CA GLU A 104 -16.90 -31.49 11.57
C GLU A 104 -17.09 -30.04 12.03
N LEU A 105 -16.12 -29.16 11.86
CA LEU A 105 -16.23 -27.76 12.24
C LEU A 105 -17.25 -27.04 11.34
N ARG A 106 -18.10 -26.23 11.98
CA ARG A 106 -19.15 -25.44 11.33
C ARG A 106 -18.85 -23.95 11.42
N ALA A 107 -19.67 -23.15 10.74
CA ALA A 107 -19.61 -21.69 10.85
C ALA A 107 -19.98 -21.18 12.25
N ASP A 108 -20.75 -21.98 13.03
CA ASP A 108 -21.12 -21.65 14.38
C ASP A 108 -20.00 -21.96 15.38
N LYS A 109 -19.40 -20.90 15.90
CA LYS A 109 -18.29 -20.98 16.86
C LYS A 109 -18.68 -21.63 18.19
N GLN A 110 -19.89 -21.39 18.66
CA GLN A 110 -20.35 -21.97 19.95
C GLN A 110 -20.54 -23.49 19.83
N TYR A 111 -21.10 -23.94 18.71
CA TYR A 111 -21.18 -25.36 18.40
C TYR A 111 -19.79 -26.00 18.35
N ASN A 112 -18.84 -25.36 17.70
CA ASN A 112 -17.48 -25.88 17.61
C ASN A 112 -16.81 -26.00 18.98
N LEU A 113 -16.98 -25.00 19.85
CA LEU A 113 -16.45 -25.05 21.22
C LEU A 113 -17.05 -26.17 22.07
N GLN A 114 -18.37 -26.37 21.98
CA GLN A 114 -19.04 -27.46 22.68
C GLN A 114 -18.59 -28.83 22.17
N MET A 115 -18.52 -28.99 20.86
CA MET A 115 -18.07 -30.22 20.22
C MET A 115 -16.63 -30.58 20.62
N LEU A 116 -15.72 -29.58 20.61
CA LEU A 116 -14.34 -29.76 21.03
C LEU A 116 -14.21 -30.14 22.49
N ASN A 117 -15.00 -29.51 23.36
CA ASN A 117 -15.02 -29.84 24.80
C ASN A 117 -15.59 -31.24 25.07
N ASP A 118 -16.71 -31.59 24.46
CA ASP A 118 -17.45 -32.81 24.75
C ASP A 118 -16.77 -34.07 24.16
N ARG A 119 -16.22 -33.97 22.95
CA ARG A 119 -15.64 -35.12 22.24
C ARG A 119 -14.13 -35.24 22.39
N TYR A 120 -13.43 -34.14 22.45
CA TYR A 120 -11.98 -34.11 22.42
C TYR A 120 -11.33 -33.56 23.71
N GLN A 121 -12.16 -33.14 24.68
CA GLN A 121 -11.70 -32.52 25.94
C GLN A 121 -10.82 -31.31 25.75
N ILE A 122 -11.03 -30.56 24.65
CA ILE A 122 -10.30 -29.33 24.31
C ILE A 122 -11.13 -28.15 24.80
N GLY A 123 -10.63 -27.46 25.81
CA GLY A 123 -11.28 -26.29 26.40
C GLY A 123 -10.70 -24.96 25.96
N PRO A 124 -11.20 -23.83 26.48
CA PRO A 124 -10.74 -22.50 26.17
C PRO A 124 -9.23 -22.27 26.43
N ALA A 125 -8.66 -22.98 27.40
CA ALA A 125 -7.23 -22.87 27.73
C ALA A 125 -6.34 -23.38 26.60
N GLN A 126 -6.70 -24.50 25.96
CA GLN A 126 -5.95 -25.04 24.81
C GLN A 126 -6.12 -24.17 23.56
N ILE A 127 -7.28 -23.52 23.40
CA ILE A 127 -7.51 -22.57 22.32
C ILE A 127 -6.63 -21.33 22.49
N GLU A 128 -6.54 -20.79 23.70
CA GLU A 128 -5.62 -19.69 24.00
C GLU A 128 -4.17 -20.11 23.85
N ALA A 129 -3.81 -21.35 24.25
CA ALA A 129 -2.48 -21.91 24.04
C ALA A 129 -2.10 -21.98 22.56
N LEU A 130 -3.04 -22.34 21.67
CA LEU A 130 -2.82 -22.30 20.21
C LEU A 130 -2.51 -20.89 19.71
N TYR A 131 -3.21 -19.88 20.19
CA TYR A 131 -2.94 -18.49 19.83
C TYR A 131 -1.54 -18.06 20.28
N GLN A 132 -1.16 -18.37 21.52
CA GLN A 132 0.18 -18.05 22.03
C GLN A 132 1.27 -18.80 21.26
N TYR A 133 1.04 -20.06 20.90
CA TYR A 133 1.95 -20.85 20.09
C TYR A 133 2.11 -20.27 18.69
N ALA A 134 1.00 -19.94 18.02
CA ALA A 134 1.02 -19.32 16.70
C ALA A 134 1.75 -17.96 16.69
N LYS A 135 1.47 -17.13 17.71
CA LYS A 135 2.16 -15.85 17.89
C LYS A 135 3.65 -16.04 18.08
N PHE A 136 4.04 -17.01 18.92
CA PHE A 136 5.44 -17.32 19.18
C PHE A 136 6.16 -17.87 17.93
N GLN A 137 5.48 -18.70 17.14
CA GLN A 137 5.98 -19.18 15.83
C GLN A 137 6.27 -18.00 14.90
N PHE A 138 5.37 -17.02 14.83
CA PHE A 138 5.58 -15.81 14.07
C PHE A 138 6.81 -15.03 14.55
N GLU A 139 6.93 -14.82 15.86
CA GLU A 139 8.06 -14.12 16.48
C GLU A 139 9.41 -14.82 16.25
N CYS A 140 9.40 -16.14 16.07
CA CYS A 140 10.57 -16.95 15.69
C CYS A 140 10.87 -16.98 14.18
N GLY A 141 10.02 -16.37 13.34
CA GLY A 141 10.20 -16.34 11.88
C GLY A 141 9.55 -17.49 11.12
N ASN A 142 8.82 -18.38 11.79
CA ASN A 142 8.03 -19.42 11.10
C ASN A 142 6.66 -18.86 10.69
N TYR A 143 6.64 -18.11 9.59
CA TYR A 143 5.44 -17.42 9.12
C TYR A 143 4.38 -18.36 8.57
N SER A 144 4.77 -19.44 7.89
CA SER A 144 3.85 -20.43 7.33
C SER A 144 3.04 -21.12 8.42
N GLY A 145 3.72 -21.67 9.43
CA GLY A 145 3.05 -22.32 10.57
C GLY A 145 2.17 -21.33 11.35
N ALA A 146 2.66 -20.11 11.55
CA ALA A 146 1.88 -19.07 12.22
C ALA A 146 0.60 -18.72 11.46
N ALA A 147 0.65 -18.55 10.14
CA ALA A 147 -0.50 -18.22 9.31
C ALA A 147 -1.59 -19.32 9.37
N ASP A 148 -1.17 -20.58 9.29
CA ASP A 148 -2.09 -21.73 9.35
C ASP A 148 -2.79 -21.82 10.72
N TYR A 149 -2.05 -21.74 11.82
CA TYR A 149 -2.63 -21.79 13.15
C TYR A 149 -3.50 -20.59 13.47
N LEU A 150 -3.15 -19.39 13.03
CA LEU A 150 -3.97 -18.19 13.21
C LEU A 150 -5.27 -18.27 12.41
N TYR A 151 -5.23 -18.85 11.23
CA TYR A 151 -6.45 -19.12 10.45
C TYR A 151 -7.41 -20.05 11.19
N GLN A 152 -6.89 -21.18 11.69
CA GLN A 152 -7.68 -22.15 12.46
C GLN A 152 -8.19 -21.56 13.78
N TYR A 153 -7.36 -20.80 14.48
CA TYR A 153 -7.74 -20.11 15.71
C TYR A 153 -8.97 -19.20 15.53
N ARG A 154 -9.04 -18.47 14.41
CA ARG A 154 -10.16 -17.57 14.13
C ARG A 154 -11.49 -18.29 13.99
N ALA A 155 -11.50 -19.53 13.53
CA ALA A 155 -12.71 -20.36 13.45
C ALA A 155 -13.23 -20.77 14.84
N LEU A 156 -12.37 -20.75 15.86
CA LEU A 156 -12.69 -21.17 17.22
C LEU A 156 -12.83 -20.00 18.21
N CYS A 157 -12.21 -18.85 17.92
CA CYS A 157 -12.13 -17.71 18.83
C CYS A 157 -13.45 -16.92 18.88
N THR A 158 -14.01 -16.75 20.08
CA THR A 158 -15.20 -15.91 20.34
C THR A 158 -14.82 -14.48 20.76
N ASN A 159 -13.60 -14.25 21.25
CA ASN A 159 -13.13 -12.94 21.66
C ASN A 159 -12.81 -12.08 20.43
N SER A 160 -13.54 -10.97 20.26
CA SER A 160 -13.40 -10.09 19.09
C SER A 160 -12.05 -9.37 19.01
N GLU A 161 -11.40 -9.10 20.15
CA GLU A 161 -10.07 -8.43 20.17
C GLU A 161 -8.97 -9.42 19.80
N ARG A 162 -9.03 -10.64 20.33
CA ARG A 162 -8.11 -11.72 19.97
C ARG A 162 -8.25 -12.11 18.49
N SER A 163 -9.49 -12.18 17.99
CA SER A 163 -9.76 -12.46 16.58
C SER A 163 -9.18 -11.39 15.66
N LEU A 164 -9.28 -10.11 16.06
CA LEU A 164 -8.66 -9.00 15.32
C LEU A 164 -7.12 -9.10 15.35
N SER A 165 -6.54 -9.39 16.52
CA SER A 165 -5.09 -9.57 16.64
C SER A 165 -4.57 -10.75 15.82
N ALA A 166 -5.31 -11.86 15.79
CA ALA A 166 -4.97 -13.01 14.94
C ALA A 166 -5.03 -12.67 13.44
N LEU A 167 -5.97 -11.80 13.04
CA LEU A 167 -6.08 -11.35 11.67
C LEU A 167 -4.89 -10.48 11.24
N TRP A 168 -4.45 -9.57 12.11
CA TRP A 168 -3.23 -8.80 11.90
C TRP A 168 -1.99 -9.69 11.76
N GLY A 169 -1.84 -10.66 12.66
CA GLY A 169 -0.72 -11.62 12.61
C GLY A 169 -0.72 -12.46 11.35
N LYS A 170 -1.88 -12.93 10.91
CA LYS A 170 -2.00 -13.66 9.63
C LYS A 170 -1.65 -12.77 8.44
N LEU A 171 -2.15 -11.54 8.40
CA LEU A 171 -1.84 -10.60 7.33
C LEU A 171 -0.33 -10.34 7.24
N ALA A 172 0.34 -10.12 8.38
CA ALA A 172 1.79 -9.95 8.40
C ALA A 172 2.54 -11.19 7.87
N ALA A 173 2.11 -12.38 8.28
CA ALA A 173 2.71 -13.63 7.81
C ALA A 173 2.56 -13.81 6.29
N GLU A 174 1.37 -13.54 5.74
CA GLU A 174 1.13 -13.65 4.29
C GLU A 174 1.94 -12.62 3.50
N ILE A 175 2.10 -11.40 4.01
CA ILE A 175 2.96 -10.38 3.40
C ILE A 175 4.42 -10.85 3.37
N LEU A 176 4.94 -11.39 4.48
CA LEU A 176 6.32 -11.87 4.58
C LEU A 176 6.59 -13.10 3.73
N MET A 177 5.58 -13.94 3.51
CA MET A 177 5.63 -15.07 2.58
C MET A 177 5.39 -14.66 1.12
N GLN A 178 5.09 -13.39 0.85
CA GLN A 178 4.79 -12.85 -0.48
C GLN A 178 3.54 -13.48 -1.14
N ASN A 179 2.59 -13.95 -0.36
CA ASN A 179 1.31 -14.49 -0.83
C ASN A 179 0.31 -13.36 -1.06
N TRP A 180 0.51 -12.57 -2.13
CA TRP A 180 -0.19 -11.30 -2.35
C TRP A 180 -1.70 -11.43 -2.49
N ASP A 181 -2.20 -12.49 -3.13
CA ASP A 181 -3.64 -12.73 -3.32
C ASP A 181 -4.34 -12.97 -1.98
N ILE A 182 -3.77 -13.85 -1.15
CA ILE A 182 -4.30 -14.17 0.19
C ILE A 182 -4.17 -12.95 1.10
N ALA A 183 -3.03 -12.25 1.03
CA ALA A 183 -2.81 -11.04 1.81
C ALA A 183 -3.83 -9.96 1.46
N LEU A 184 -4.20 -9.80 0.19
CA LEU A 184 -5.23 -8.86 -0.25
C LEU A 184 -6.61 -9.22 0.29
N GLU A 185 -6.98 -10.51 0.30
CA GLU A 185 -8.25 -10.96 0.92
C GLU A 185 -8.29 -10.64 2.42
N GLU A 186 -7.21 -10.96 3.14
CA GLU A 186 -7.13 -10.69 4.58
C GLU A 186 -7.12 -9.18 4.88
N LEU A 187 -6.48 -8.36 4.02
CA LEU A 187 -6.53 -6.91 4.11
C LEU A 187 -7.95 -6.37 3.98
N ASN A 188 -8.71 -6.86 3.01
CA ASN A 188 -10.10 -6.45 2.81
C ASN A 188 -11.00 -6.86 3.99
N ARG A 189 -10.85 -8.06 4.52
CA ARG A 189 -11.55 -8.51 5.74
C ARG A 189 -11.22 -7.62 6.94
N LEU A 190 -9.94 -7.29 7.10
CA LEU A 190 -9.48 -6.42 8.17
C LEU A 190 -10.05 -5.00 8.04
N LYS A 191 -10.09 -4.47 6.83
CA LYS A 191 -10.73 -3.18 6.52
C LYS A 191 -12.20 -3.17 6.92
N GLU A 192 -12.97 -4.18 6.54
CA GLU A 192 -14.39 -4.30 6.89
C GLU A 192 -14.60 -4.31 8.41
N ILE A 193 -13.77 -5.05 9.15
CA ILE A 193 -13.84 -5.09 10.61
C ILE A 193 -13.50 -3.74 11.22
N ILE A 194 -12.42 -3.06 10.76
CA ILE A 194 -12.03 -1.74 11.26
C ILE A 194 -13.11 -0.70 11.00
N ASP A 195 -13.78 -0.80 9.86
CA ASP A 195 -14.82 0.14 9.46
C ASP A 195 -16.17 -0.10 10.16
N SER A 196 -16.50 -1.35 10.48
CA SER A 196 -17.77 -1.74 11.11
C SER A 196 -17.72 -1.79 12.63
N LYS A 197 -16.54 -2.00 13.22
CA LYS A 197 -16.39 -2.17 14.67
C LYS A 197 -16.50 -0.83 15.39
N ASN A 198 -17.32 -0.81 16.45
CA ASN A 198 -17.32 0.28 17.42
C ASN A 198 -16.10 0.11 18.34
N PHE A 199 -15.07 0.92 18.09
CA PHE A 199 -13.89 0.95 18.94
C PHE A 199 -14.21 1.71 20.25
N ALA A 200 -13.61 1.30 21.34
CA ALA A 200 -13.74 1.97 22.64
C ALA A 200 -13.26 3.43 22.59
N SER A 201 -12.30 3.74 21.71
CA SER A 201 -11.78 5.08 21.45
C SER A 201 -11.71 5.35 19.95
N PRO A 202 -12.15 6.55 19.49
CA PRO A 202 -11.95 6.99 18.11
C PRO A 202 -10.48 7.00 17.69
N LEU A 203 -9.57 7.29 18.61
CA LEU A 203 -8.12 7.26 18.39
C LEU A 203 -7.63 5.88 17.98
N ASN A 204 -8.11 4.82 18.62
CA ASN A 204 -7.73 3.45 18.29
C ASN A 204 -8.22 3.06 16.88
N GLN A 205 -9.36 3.59 16.45
CA GLN A 205 -9.85 3.37 15.10
C GLN A 205 -8.98 4.08 14.07
N VAL A 206 -8.60 5.34 14.33
CA VAL A 206 -7.69 6.10 13.46
C VAL A 206 -6.34 5.39 13.38
N GLN A 207 -5.77 4.95 14.50
CA GLN A 207 -4.52 4.22 14.54
C GLN A 207 -4.60 2.91 13.74
N SER A 208 -5.70 2.17 13.87
CA SER A 208 -5.89 0.94 13.09
C SER A 208 -5.99 1.21 11.58
N ARG A 209 -6.60 2.32 11.16
CA ARG A 209 -6.61 2.76 9.76
C ARG A 209 -5.22 3.12 9.26
N ILE A 210 -4.43 3.81 10.08
CA ILE A 210 -3.05 4.18 9.76
C ILE A 210 -2.20 2.91 9.55
N TRP A 211 -2.28 1.95 10.48
CA TRP A 211 -1.60 0.66 10.31
C TRP A 211 -2.04 -0.06 9.05
N LEU A 212 -3.35 -0.13 8.81
CA LEU A 212 -3.89 -0.78 7.62
C LEU A 212 -3.32 -0.18 6.33
N MET A 213 -3.23 1.15 6.25
CA MET A 213 -2.67 1.83 5.09
C MET A 213 -1.18 1.53 4.91
N HIS A 214 -0.38 1.55 5.98
CA HIS A 214 1.04 1.21 5.89
C HIS A 214 1.27 -0.24 5.45
N TRP A 215 0.54 -1.19 6.02
CA TRP A 215 0.66 -2.60 5.66
C TRP A 215 0.16 -2.87 4.24
N SER A 216 -0.85 -2.15 3.79
CA SER A 216 -1.38 -2.28 2.42
C SER A 216 -0.39 -1.91 1.33
N LEU A 217 0.64 -1.07 1.63
CA LEU A 217 1.66 -0.69 0.65
C LEU A 217 2.44 -1.91 0.13
N PHE A 218 2.75 -2.87 1.01
CA PHE A 218 3.41 -4.12 0.59
C PHE A 218 2.60 -4.87 -0.46
N ILE A 219 1.28 -4.88 -0.31
CA ILE A 219 0.36 -5.60 -1.20
C ILE A 219 0.13 -4.81 -2.48
N PHE A 220 -0.21 -3.52 -2.36
CA PHE A 220 -0.63 -2.71 -3.50
C PHE A 220 0.47 -2.46 -4.54
N PHE A 221 1.73 -2.45 -4.13
CA PHE A 221 2.85 -2.30 -5.06
C PHE A 221 3.42 -3.63 -5.58
N ASN A 222 2.91 -4.77 -5.09
CA ASN A 222 3.32 -6.10 -5.56
C ASN A 222 2.19 -6.89 -6.24
N HIS A 223 0.93 -6.45 -6.10
CA HIS A 223 -0.23 -7.08 -6.72
C HIS A 223 -0.62 -6.35 -8.02
N ASP A 224 -1.00 -7.07 -9.07
CA ASP A 224 -1.27 -6.52 -10.41
C ASP A 224 -2.31 -5.39 -10.43
N ASN A 225 -3.40 -5.55 -9.67
CA ASN A 225 -4.47 -4.55 -9.56
C ASN A 225 -4.28 -3.57 -8.38
N GLY A 226 -3.20 -3.68 -7.64
CA GLY A 226 -2.99 -2.94 -6.40
C GLY A 226 -2.93 -1.42 -6.58
N ARG A 227 -2.33 -0.94 -7.67
CA ARG A 227 -2.19 0.49 -7.97
C ARG A 227 -3.52 1.24 -8.10
N THR A 228 -4.57 0.54 -8.51
CA THR A 228 -5.93 1.11 -8.56
C THR A 228 -6.59 1.05 -7.19
N GLN A 229 -6.37 -0.02 -6.45
CA GLN A 229 -6.97 -0.26 -5.14
C GLN A 229 -6.43 0.70 -4.07
N ILE A 230 -5.17 1.14 -4.18
CA ILE A 230 -4.62 2.16 -3.27
C ILE A 230 -5.41 3.47 -3.36
N ILE A 231 -5.81 3.90 -4.57
CA ILE A 231 -6.64 5.08 -4.76
C ILE A 231 -8.02 4.86 -4.14
N ASP A 232 -8.62 3.68 -4.36
CA ASP A 232 -9.93 3.34 -3.80
C ASP A 232 -9.95 3.31 -2.27
N LEU A 233 -8.85 2.92 -1.64
CA LEU A 233 -8.74 2.90 -0.19
C LEU A 233 -8.38 4.28 0.37
N PHE A 234 -7.28 4.88 -0.09
CA PHE A 234 -6.72 6.09 0.52
C PHE A 234 -7.54 7.35 0.26
N ASN A 235 -8.27 7.40 -0.86
CA ASN A 235 -9.10 8.55 -1.22
C ASN A 235 -10.49 8.54 -0.54
N GLN A 236 -10.82 7.55 0.29
CA GLN A 236 -12.02 7.61 1.12
C GLN A 236 -11.84 8.65 2.23
N ASP A 237 -12.85 9.49 2.48
CA ASP A 237 -12.77 10.61 3.43
C ASP A 237 -12.19 10.22 4.80
N LYS A 238 -12.61 9.08 5.34
CA LYS A 238 -12.14 8.57 6.64
C LYS A 238 -10.66 8.16 6.67
N TYR A 239 -10.12 7.68 5.53
CA TYR A 239 -8.71 7.32 5.40
C TYR A 239 -7.88 8.55 5.03
N LEU A 240 -8.39 9.39 4.13
CA LEU A 240 -7.73 10.64 3.75
C LEU A 240 -7.56 11.57 4.96
N ASN A 241 -8.59 11.69 5.81
CA ASN A 241 -8.47 12.43 7.07
C ASN A 241 -7.41 11.84 8.00
N ALA A 242 -7.29 10.52 8.08
CA ALA A 242 -6.24 9.87 8.87
C ALA A 242 -4.83 10.15 8.30
N ILE A 243 -4.69 10.18 6.98
CA ILE A 243 -3.43 10.57 6.29
C ILE A 243 -3.07 12.01 6.68
N GLN A 244 -3.98 12.95 6.50
CA GLN A 244 -3.74 14.38 6.79
C GLN A 244 -3.38 14.63 8.25
N THR A 245 -4.06 13.97 9.19
CA THR A 245 -3.85 14.21 10.62
C THR A 245 -2.62 13.55 11.21
N SER A 246 -2.23 12.37 10.73
CA SER A 246 -1.26 11.55 11.44
C SER A 246 -0.20 10.87 10.56
N ALA A 247 -0.41 10.76 9.26
CA ALA A 247 0.52 10.08 8.36
C ALA A 247 0.65 10.76 6.99
N PRO A 248 1.01 12.06 6.94
CA PRO A 248 1.05 12.82 5.68
C PRO A 248 2.09 12.28 4.68
N HIS A 249 3.08 11.53 5.12
CA HIS A 249 4.05 10.86 4.25
C HIS A 249 3.42 9.82 3.30
N LEU A 250 2.22 9.30 3.61
CA LEU A 250 1.49 8.42 2.72
C LEU A 250 0.99 9.12 1.44
N LEU A 251 0.99 10.45 1.42
CA LEU A 251 0.68 11.22 0.21
C LEU A 251 1.63 10.93 -0.95
N ARG A 252 2.89 10.56 -0.68
CA ARG A 252 3.85 10.10 -1.71
C ARG A 252 3.26 8.96 -2.53
N TYR A 253 2.80 7.92 -1.86
CA TYR A 253 2.30 6.70 -2.51
C TYR A 253 0.97 6.93 -3.22
N LEU A 254 0.09 7.74 -2.63
CA LEU A 254 -1.16 8.12 -3.26
C LEU A 254 -0.91 9.00 -4.50
N ALA A 255 0.03 9.96 -4.43
CA ALA A 255 0.44 10.77 -5.57
C ALA A 255 1.01 9.92 -6.71
N THR A 256 1.91 8.99 -6.38
CA THR A 256 2.47 8.05 -7.36
C THR A 256 1.37 7.22 -8.02
N ALA A 257 0.42 6.70 -7.24
CA ALA A 257 -0.70 5.93 -7.77
C ALA A 257 -1.58 6.74 -8.73
N PHE A 258 -1.83 8.01 -8.42
CA PHE A 258 -2.57 8.90 -9.31
C PHE A 258 -1.81 9.25 -10.60
N ILE A 259 -0.50 9.42 -10.52
CA ILE A 259 0.32 9.71 -11.71
C ILE A 259 0.34 8.48 -12.63
N VAL A 260 0.50 7.29 -12.08
CA VAL A 260 0.52 6.05 -12.87
C VAL A 260 -0.87 5.70 -13.42
N ASN A 261 -1.95 6.03 -12.71
CA ASN A 261 -3.31 5.66 -13.09
C ASN A 261 -4.09 6.80 -13.75
N LYS A 262 -4.02 6.89 -15.07
CA LYS A 262 -4.60 7.99 -15.89
C LYS A 262 -6.12 8.15 -15.83
N ARG A 263 -6.87 7.16 -15.34
CA ARG A 263 -8.34 7.06 -15.55
C ARG A 263 -9.20 7.84 -14.56
N ARG A 264 -8.66 8.38 -13.46
CA ARG A 264 -9.43 8.93 -12.33
C ARG A 264 -9.35 10.46 -12.18
N ARG A 265 -9.56 11.19 -13.27
CA ARG A 265 -9.45 12.66 -13.33
C ARG A 265 -10.27 13.46 -12.28
N PRO A 266 -11.53 13.12 -11.95
CA PRO A 266 -12.28 13.89 -10.95
C PRO A 266 -11.65 13.79 -9.55
N GLN A 267 -11.33 12.56 -9.11
CA GLN A 267 -10.69 12.30 -7.82
C GLN A 267 -9.30 12.93 -7.73
N PHE A 268 -8.58 12.97 -8.85
CA PHE A 268 -7.27 13.60 -8.93
C PHE A 268 -7.31 15.11 -8.66
N LYS A 269 -8.34 15.81 -9.16
CA LYS A 269 -8.51 17.26 -8.88
C LYS A 269 -8.71 17.55 -7.39
N ASP A 270 -9.48 16.72 -6.71
CA ASP A 270 -9.67 16.87 -5.26
C ASP A 270 -8.40 16.54 -4.49
N PHE A 271 -7.65 15.54 -4.94
CA PHE A 271 -6.35 15.20 -4.37
C PHE A 271 -5.31 16.34 -4.50
N ILE A 272 -5.30 17.09 -5.62
CA ILE A 272 -4.41 18.26 -5.76
C ILE A 272 -4.72 19.32 -4.69
N LYS A 273 -5.98 19.52 -4.31
CA LYS A 273 -6.35 20.44 -3.21
C LYS A 273 -5.78 19.95 -1.87
N VAL A 274 -5.79 18.63 -1.64
CA VAL A 274 -5.20 18.02 -0.45
C VAL A 274 -3.69 18.27 -0.41
N ILE A 275 -2.98 18.06 -1.53
CA ILE A 275 -1.54 18.36 -1.62
C ILE A 275 -1.28 19.82 -1.27
N GLN A 276 -2.07 20.75 -1.79
CA GLN A 276 -1.94 22.17 -1.51
C GLN A 276 -2.16 22.50 -0.02
N GLN A 277 -3.12 21.86 0.62
CA GLN A 277 -3.40 22.03 2.05
C GLN A 277 -2.26 21.50 2.92
N GLU A 278 -1.67 20.37 2.54
CA GLU A 278 -0.66 19.65 3.34
C GLU A 278 0.78 20.11 3.06
N GLN A 279 1.02 21.08 2.20
CA GLN A 279 2.36 21.60 1.91
C GLN A 279 3.17 22.01 3.13
N HIS A 280 2.48 22.38 4.24
CA HIS A 280 3.14 22.78 5.48
C HIS A 280 3.59 21.59 6.35
N SER A 281 2.92 20.45 6.21
CA SER A 281 3.16 19.27 7.05
C SER A 281 4.08 18.26 6.37
N TYR A 282 3.98 18.14 5.06
CA TYR A 282 4.77 17.19 4.27
C TYR A 282 4.97 17.67 2.84
N THR A 283 6.23 17.64 2.41
CA THR A 283 6.64 17.87 1.03
C THR A 283 7.69 16.86 0.61
N ASP A 284 7.60 16.40 -0.62
CA ASP A 284 8.61 15.59 -1.28
C ASP A 284 8.63 15.91 -2.78
N PRO A 285 9.64 15.46 -3.55
CA PRO A 285 9.70 15.75 -4.96
C PRO A 285 8.46 15.35 -5.76
N ILE A 286 7.77 14.27 -5.38
CA ILE A 286 6.57 13.78 -6.09
C ILE A 286 5.37 14.69 -5.84
N THR A 287 5.12 15.08 -4.59
CA THR A 287 4.05 16.03 -4.25
C THR A 287 4.34 17.43 -4.77
N GLU A 288 5.60 17.87 -4.72
CA GLU A 288 6.03 19.16 -5.27
C GLU A 288 5.93 19.20 -6.81
N PHE A 289 6.23 18.09 -7.49
CA PHE A 289 6.02 17.98 -8.93
C PHE A 289 4.55 18.27 -9.30
N LEU A 290 3.61 17.64 -8.59
CA LEU A 290 2.18 17.87 -8.82
C LEU A 290 1.78 19.31 -8.49
N ALA A 291 2.33 19.89 -7.44
CA ALA A 291 2.09 21.30 -7.08
C ALA A 291 2.63 22.24 -8.16
N CYS A 292 3.84 22.02 -8.68
CA CYS A 292 4.40 22.80 -9.77
C CYS A 292 3.52 22.76 -11.03
N VAL A 293 3.03 21.57 -11.41
CA VAL A 293 2.23 21.41 -12.66
C VAL A 293 0.82 21.97 -12.51
N TYR A 294 0.13 21.72 -11.40
CA TYR A 294 -1.32 21.97 -11.28
C TYR A 294 -1.71 23.13 -10.36
N VAL A 295 -0.83 23.58 -9.48
CA VAL A 295 -1.08 24.71 -8.56
C VAL A 295 -0.34 25.94 -9.03
N ASN A 296 0.97 25.83 -9.24
CA ASN A 296 1.82 26.98 -9.54
C ASN A 296 1.98 27.23 -11.05
N TYR A 297 1.71 26.23 -11.89
CA TYR A 297 1.98 26.25 -13.34
C TYR A 297 3.43 26.60 -13.65
N ASP A 298 4.34 26.18 -12.76
CA ASP A 298 5.79 26.33 -12.92
C ASP A 298 6.38 25.09 -13.60
N PHE A 299 6.54 25.17 -14.91
CA PHE A 299 7.03 24.05 -15.72
C PHE A 299 8.56 23.86 -15.60
N ASP A 300 9.31 24.91 -15.23
CA ASP A 300 10.75 24.79 -14.96
C ASP A 300 10.98 24.05 -13.63
N GLY A 301 10.22 24.43 -12.62
CA GLY A 301 10.18 23.70 -11.34
C GLY A 301 9.73 22.25 -11.53
N ALA A 302 8.69 22.01 -12.31
CA ALA A 302 8.21 20.66 -12.61
C ALA A 302 9.26 19.79 -13.30
N GLN A 303 10.03 20.36 -14.25
CA GLN A 303 11.13 19.67 -14.92
C GLN A 303 12.22 19.22 -13.94
N LYS A 304 12.61 20.10 -13.03
CA LYS A 304 13.61 19.78 -11.98
C LYS A 304 13.09 18.71 -11.05
N LYS A 305 11.85 18.87 -10.56
CA LYS A 305 11.21 17.92 -9.66
C LYS A 305 11.01 16.55 -10.30
N MET A 306 10.75 16.46 -11.59
CA MET A 306 10.65 15.20 -12.30
C MET A 306 11.95 14.38 -12.24
N ARG A 307 13.12 15.04 -12.32
CA ARG A 307 14.44 14.38 -12.15
C ARG A 307 14.64 13.90 -10.71
N GLU A 308 14.28 14.74 -9.72
CA GLU A 308 14.34 14.36 -8.33
C GLU A 308 13.37 13.21 -8.00
N CYS A 309 12.19 13.16 -8.63
CA CYS A 309 11.23 12.05 -8.49
C CYS A 309 11.82 10.72 -8.96
N GLU A 310 12.61 10.71 -10.02
CA GLU A 310 13.26 9.48 -10.50
C GLU A 310 14.16 8.88 -9.40
N GLU A 311 14.98 9.71 -8.75
CA GLU A 311 15.84 9.27 -7.66
C GLU A 311 15.03 8.79 -6.44
N VAL A 312 13.95 9.49 -6.09
CA VAL A 312 13.07 9.11 -4.99
C VAL A 312 12.43 7.76 -5.25
N ILE A 313 11.90 7.53 -6.46
CA ILE A 313 11.26 6.26 -6.83
C ILE A 313 12.26 5.10 -6.78
N LEU A 314 13.48 5.30 -7.28
CA LEU A 314 14.50 4.26 -7.28
C LEU A 314 14.97 3.87 -5.87
N ASN A 315 14.92 4.81 -4.94
CA ASN A 315 15.42 4.63 -3.57
C ASN A 315 14.32 4.38 -2.54
N ASP A 316 13.07 4.30 -2.96
CA ASP A 316 11.93 3.99 -2.08
C ASP A 316 11.67 2.48 -2.04
N PRO A 317 11.56 1.86 -0.85
CA PRO A 317 11.40 0.41 -0.71
C PRO A 317 10.17 -0.18 -1.39
N PHE A 318 9.11 0.61 -1.58
CA PHE A 318 7.87 0.14 -2.21
C PHE A 318 7.83 0.45 -3.71
N LEU A 319 8.44 1.56 -4.14
CA LEU A 319 8.39 2.04 -5.50
C LEU A 319 9.56 1.54 -6.36
N GLY A 320 10.72 1.27 -5.73
CA GLY A 320 11.99 0.98 -6.39
C GLY A 320 12.30 -0.50 -6.63
N LYS A 321 11.35 -1.42 -6.44
CA LYS A 321 11.57 -2.85 -6.64
C LYS A 321 12.01 -3.17 -8.07
N ARG A 322 12.96 -4.09 -8.21
CA ARG A 322 13.47 -4.54 -9.52
C ARG A 322 12.44 -5.40 -10.24
N VAL A 323 12.41 -5.26 -11.57
CA VAL A 323 11.57 -6.07 -12.48
C VAL A 323 11.91 -7.56 -12.44
N GLU A 324 13.11 -7.90 -11.99
CA GLU A 324 13.60 -9.29 -11.94
C GLU A 324 12.88 -10.17 -10.92
N GLU A 325 12.24 -9.57 -9.91
CA GLU A 325 11.47 -10.31 -8.89
C GLU A 325 9.99 -10.51 -9.26
N SER A 326 9.50 -9.82 -10.28
CA SER A 326 8.15 -10.02 -10.78
C SER A 326 8.18 -10.93 -12.02
N ASN A 327 7.54 -12.08 -11.97
CA ASN A 327 7.33 -12.99 -13.10
C ASN A 327 6.49 -12.37 -14.24
N PHE A 328 6.29 -11.06 -14.25
CA PHE A 328 5.50 -10.33 -15.23
C PHE A 328 6.35 -9.34 -16.01
N SER A 329 6.19 -9.36 -17.31
CA SER A 329 6.74 -8.44 -18.33
C SER A 329 6.14 -7.02 -18.18
N THR A 330 6.19 -6.44 -16.99
CA THR A 330 5.68 -5.09 -16.74
C THR A 330 6.80 -4.05 -16.83
N VAL A 331 6.51 -2.95 -17.51
CA VAL A 331 7.38 -1.77 -17.55
C VAL A 331 7.69 -1.34 -16.12
N PRO A 332 8.96 -1.03 -15.78
CA PRO A 332 9.31 -0.55 -14.45
C PRO A 332 8.43 0.63 -14.03
N LEU A 333 8.01 0.65 -12.77
CA LEU A 333 7.15 1.72 -12.24
C LEU A 333 7.74 3.12 -12.51
N ARG A 334 9.08 3.24 -12.45
CA ARG A 334 9.81 4.45 -12.78
C ARG A 334 9.51 4.95 -14.19
N ASP A 335 9.60 4.07 -15.17
CA ASP A 335 9.46 4.46 -16.59
C ASP A 335 8.00 4.83 -16.88
N GLU A 336 7.04 4.09 -16.34
CA GLU A 336 5.62 4.42 -16.43
C GLU A 336 5.30 5.75 -15.73
N PHE A 337 5.90 6.00 -14.57
CA PHE A 337 5.76 7.28 -13.87
C PHE A 337 6.30 8.44 -14.70
N LEU A 338 7.51 8.32 -15.25
CA LEU A 338 8.14 9.37 -16.07
C LEU A 338 7.34 9.66 -17.35
N GLU A 339 6.85 8.63 -18.02
CA GLU A 339 5.97 8.82 -19.19
C GLU A 339 4.70 9.58 -18.82
N ASN A 340 4.07 9.23 -17.72
CA ASN A 340 2.87 9.91 -17.28
C ASN A 340 3.12 11.32 -16.75
N ALA A 341 4.27 11.54 -16.09
CA ALA A 341 4.70 12.86 -15.66
C ALA A 341 4.91 13.80 -16.87
N ARG A 342 5.58 13.31 -17.92
CA ARG A 342 5.70 14.04 -19.21
C ARG A 342 4.34 14.36 -19.80
N LEU A 343 3.42 13.41 -19.79
CA LEU A 343 2.07 13.61 -20.28
C LEU A 343 1.33 14.71 -19.49
N PHE A 344 1.48 14.75 -18.17
CA PHE A 344 0.85 15.80 -17.35
C PHE A 344 1.43 17.18 -17.63
N ILE A 345 2.74 17.30 -17.77
CA ILE A 345 3.37 18.55 -18.20
C ILE A 345 2.83 18.96 -19.56
N PHE A 346 2.85 18.06 -20.54
CA PHE A 346 2.39 18.33 -21.90
C PHE A 346 0.92 18.76 -21.94
N GLU A 347 0.01 17.98 -21.34
CA GLU A 347 -1.42 18.30 -21.32
C GLU A 347 -1.69 19.68 -20.68
N THR A 348 -0.98 20.00 -19.60
CA THR A 348 -1.17 21.28 -18.91
C THR A 348 -0.56 22.43 -19.69
N TYR A 349 0.61 22.24 -20.27
CA TYR A 349 1.30 23.23 -21.09
C TYR A 349 0.50 23.56 -22.37
N CYS A 350 -0.01 22.55 -23.06
CA CYS A 350 -0.85 22.70 -24.25
C CYS A 350 -2.21 23.34 -23.96
N ARG A 351 -2.71 23.24 -22.74
CA ARG A 351 -3.94 23.93 -22.33
C ARG A 351 -3.77 25.44 -22.20
N ILE A 352 -2.55 25.88 -21.90
CA ILE A 352 -2.20 27.29 -21.68
C ILE A 352 -1.73 27.94 -22.99
N HIS A 353 -0.92 27.21 -23.78
CA HIS A 353 -0.27 27.73 -24.98
C HIS A 353 -0.85 27.11 -26.25
N GLN A 354 -1.22 27.95 -27.22
CA GLN A 354 -1.73 27.50 -28.52
C GLN A 354 -0.61 27.16 -29.51
N ARG A 355 0.50 27.89 -29.45
CA ARG A 355 1.70 27.65 -30.28
C ARG A 355 2.86 27.38 -29.36
N ILE A 356 3.51 26.27 -29.57
CA ILE A 356 4.57 25.78 -28.68
C ILE A 356 5.78 25.44 -29.52
N ASP A 357 6.90 26.06 -29.22
CA ASP A 357 8.18 25.69 -29.81
C ASP A 357 8.59 24.29 -29.36
N MET A 358 8.97 23.44 -30.33
CA MET A 358 9.33 22.04 -30.08
C MET A 358 10.59 21.93 -29.21
N GLY A 359 11.55 22.83 -29.36
CA GLY A 359 12.78 22.84 -28.58
C GLY A 359 12.52 23.18 -27.12
N VAL A 360 11.66 24.19 -26.88
CA VAL A 360 11.24 24.57 -25.52
C VAL A 360 10.47 23.42 -24.88
N LEU A 361 9.58 22.77 -25.61
CA LEU A 361 8.79 21.64 -25.09
C LEU A 361 9.68 20.42 -24.78
N ALA A 362 10.65 20.12 -25.64
CA ALA A 362 11.61 19.05 -25.40
C ALA A 362 12.39 19.26 -24.09
N GLU A 363 12.82 20.49 -23.83
CA GLU A 363 13.49 20.86 -22.59
C GLU A 363 12.59 20.62 -21.37
N LYS A 364 11.33 21.08 -21.41
CA LYS A 364 10.35 20.87 -20.31
C LYS A 364 10.03 19.40 -20.04
N LEU A 365 10.11 18.55 -21.08
CA LEU A 365 9.87 17.11 -20.98
C LEU A 365 11.11 16.30 -20.59
N ASN A 366 12.28 16.92 -20.45
CA ASN A 366 13.56 16.25 -20.27
C ASN A 366 13.85 15.23 -21.41
N LEU A 367 13.60 15.62 -22.64
CA LEU A 367 13.85 14.83 -23.84
C LEU A 367 14.77 15.59 -24.82
N ASN A 368 15.47 14.83 -25.66
CA ASN A 368 16.14 15.41 -26.81
C ASN A 368 15.09 15.82 -27.86
N TYR A 369 15.45 16.75 -28.77
CA TYR A 369 14.52 17.26 -29.79
C TYR A 369 13.87 16.15 -30.63
N GLU A 370 14.65 15.20 -31.13
CA GLU A 370 14.16 14.09 -31.95
C GLU A 370 13.29 13.11 -31.15
N GLU A 371 13.65 12.86 -29.90
CA GLU A 371 12.84 12.02 -28.99
C GLU A 371 11.51 12.70 -28.66
N ALA A 372 11.54 14.01 -28.40
CA ALA A 372 10.32 14.78 -28.13
C ALA A 372 9.39 14.79 -29.35
N GLU A 373 9.91 14.99 -30.56
CA GLU A 373 9.11 14.95 -31.80
C GLU A 373 8.43 13.58 -31.95
N ARG A 374 9.16 12.48 -31.84
CA ARG A 374 8.61 11.11 -31.93
C ARG A 374 7.57 10.87 -30.85
N TRP A 375 7.86 11.29 -29.63
CA TRP A 375 6.95 11.12 -28.50
C TRP A 375 5.63 11.89 -28.71
N ILE A 376 5.71 13.15 -29.16
CA ILE A 376 4.54 14.01 -29.44
C ILE A 376 3.74 13.47 -30.61
N VAL A 377 4.38 13.01 -31.71
CA VAL A 377 3.69 12.36 -32.82
C VAL A 377 2.92 11.13 -32.38
N ASN A 378 3.55 10.27 -31.56
CA ASN A 378 2.89 9.10 -31.01
C ASN A 378 1.72 9.48 -30.09
N LEU A 379 1.87 10.52 -29.29
CA LEU A 379 0.83 11.02 -28.40
C LEU A 379 -0.38 11.56 -29.17
N ILE A 380 -0.15 12.38 -30.20
CA ILE A 380 -1.21 12.90 -31.08
C ILE A 380 -1.99 11.75 -31.73
N ARG A 381 -1.29 10.72 -32.19
CA ARG A 381 -1.92 9.54 -32.80
C ARG A 381 -2.74 8.70 -31.81
N SER A 382 -2.22 8.53 -30.59
CA SER A 382 -2.85 7.65 -29.59
C SER A 382 -3.97 8.31 -28.80
N SER A 383 -3.87 9.62 -28.51
CA SER A 383 -4.78 10.34 -27.61
C SER A 383 -5.85 11.19 -28.32
N LYS A 384 -5.89 11.19 -29.65
CA LYS A 384 -6.82 12.02 -30.46
C LYS A 384 -6.75 13.51 -30.07
N LEU A 385 -5.54 13.99 -29.81
CA LEU A 385 -5.30 15.41 -29.58
C LEU A 385 -5.38 16.14 -30.93
N ASP A 386 -6.19 17.21 -30.98
CA ASP A 386 -6.30 18.07 -32.15
C ASP A 386 -5.07 19.03 -32.18
N ALA A 387 -3.92 18.47 -32.52
CA ALA A 387 -2.67 19.21 -32.66
C ALA A 387 -2.05 18.95 -34.02
N LYS A 388 -1.43 19.96 -34.59
CA LYS A 388 -0.63 19.88 -35.83
C LYS A 388 0.80 20.26 -35.55
N ILE A 389 1.73 19.53 -36.16
CA ILE A 389 3.16 19.86 -36.11
C ILE A 389 3.49 20.55 -37.41
N ASP A 390 3.96 21.79 -37.32
CA ASP A 390 4.53 22.52 -38.41
C ASP A 390 6.05 22.26 -38.45
N SER A 391 6.45 21.42 -39.39
CA SER A 391 7.86 20.99 -39.52
C SER A 391 8.76 22.10 -40.05
N GLU A 392 8.21 23.14 -40.73
CA GLU A 392 9.04 24.26 -41.24
C GLU A 392 9.47 25.22 -40.12
N THR A 393 8.53 25.46 -39.17
CA THR A 393 8.78 26.36 -38.05
C THR A 393 9.19 25.61 -36.76
N GLY A 394 9.15 24.28 -36.74
CA GLY A 394 9.42 23.48 -35.56
C GLY A 394 8.44 23.73 -34.42
N THR A 395 7.19 24.06 -34.76
CA THR A 395 6.15 24.40 -33.73
C THR A 395 5.02 23.42 -33.70
N VAL A 396 4.51 23.14 -32.51
CA VAL A 396 3.24 22.41 -32.27
C VAL A 396 2.13 23.43 -32.16
N ILE A 397 1.12 23.29 -33.01
CA ILE A 397 -0.05 24.17 -33.05
C ILE A 397 -1.22 23.38 -32.50
N MET A 398 -1.81 23.85 -31.40
CA MET A 398 -3.01 23.31 -30.83
C MET A 398 -4.21 23.94 -31.54
N GLU A 399 -5.06 23.11 -32.17
CA GLU A 399 -6.34 23.62 -32.67
C GLU A 399 -7.26 23.95 -31.49
N PRO A 400 -7.87 25.14 -31.47
CA PRO A 400 -8.81 25.49 -30.43
C PRO A 400 -9.97 24.50 -30.51
N ASN A 401 -10.12 23.69 -29.51
CA ASN A 401 -11.27 22.80 -29.36
C ASN A 401 -12.49 23.71 -29.07
N HIS A 402 -13.11 24.22 -30.11
CA HIS A 402 -14.40 24.90 -30.02
C HIS A 402 -15.41 23.83 -29.66
N LEU A 403 -15.58 23.58 -28.36
CA LEU A 403 -16.68 22.78 -27.86
C LEU A 403 -17.97 23.31 -28.51
N ASN A 404 -18.54 22.51 -29.41
CA ASN A 404 -19.79 22.85 -30.08
C ASN A 404 -20.83 23.16 -28.99
N VAL A 405 -21.36 24.37 -28.99
CA VAL A 405 -22.33 24.82 -27.96
C VAL A 405 -23.50 23.84 -27.88
N TYR A 406 -23.87 23.22 -28.99
CA TYR A 406 -24.90 22.19 -29.03
C TYR A 406 -24.49 20.89 -28.33
N GLU A 407 -23.24 20.47 -28.40
CA GLU A 407 -22.75 19.30 -27.67
C GLU A 407 -22.73 19.56 -26.18
N GLN A 408 -22.29 20.75 -25.76
CA GLN A 408 -22.36 21.15 -24.33
C GLN A 408 -23.82 21.16 -23.85
N LEU A 409 -24.75 21.69 -24.66
CA LEU A 409 -26.17 21.72 -24.32
C LEU A 409 -26.74 20.30 -24.20
N ILE A 410 -26.35 19.41 -25.11
CA ILE A 410 -26.78 18.01 -25.10
C ILE A 410 -26.24 17.31 -23.83
N ASP A 411 -24.98 17.50 -23.47
CA ASP A 411 -24.40 16.87 -22.31
C ASP A 411 -24.97 17.43 -20.98
N HIS A 412 -25.19 18.72 -20.90
CA HIS A 412 -25.91 19.32 -19.77
C HIS A 412 -27.36 18.80 -19.66
N THR A 413 -28.06 18.66 -20.79
CA THR A 413 -29.43 18.14 -20.82
C THR A 413 -29.45 16.67 -20.38
N LYS A 414 -28.52 15.85 -20.83
CA LYS A 414 -28.38 14.45 -20.41
C LYS A 414 -28.11 14.36 -18.91
N ALA A 415 -27.20 15.20 -18.38
CA ALA A 415 -26.88 15.23 -16.95
C ALA A 415 -28.08 15.65 -16.09
N LEU A 416 -28.84 16.66 -16.52
CA LEU A 416 -30.07 17.10 -15.85
C LEU A 416 -31.14 16.00 -15.89
N ASN A 417 -31.36 15.38 -17.05
CA ASN A 417 -32.30 14.28 -17.20
C ASN A 417 -31.96 13.11 -16.26
N GLY A 418 -30.66 12.73 -16.17
CA GLY A 418 -30.21 11.68 -15.25
C GLY A 418 -30.45 12.02 -13.76
N ARG A 419 -30.23 13.29 -13.37
CA ARG A 419 -30.54 13.77 -12.01
C ARG A 419 -32.04 13.75 -11.71
N THR A 420 -32.86 14.23 -12.65
CA THR A 420 -34.32 14.23 -12.53
C THR A 420 -34.85 12.80 -12.42
N TYR A 421 -34.36 11.89 -13.24
CA TYR A 421 -34.76 10.49 -13.20
C TYR A 421 -34.44 9.85 -11.83
N LYS A 422 -33.23 10.07 -11.30
CA LYS A 422 -32.85 9.58 -9.95
C LYS A 422 -33.74 10.15 -8.86
N LEU A 423 -34.05 11.45 -8.94
CA LEU A 423 -34.94 12.10 -7.96
C LEU A 423 -36.35 11.50 -8.01
N VAL A 424 -36.91 11.33 -9.21
CA VAL A 424 -38.25 10.72 -9.39
C VAL A 424 -38.25 9.28 -8.90
N SER A 425 -37.23 8.47 -9.18
CA SER A 425 -37.12 7.10 -8.68
C SER A 425 -37.10 7.06 -7.15
N GLN A 426 -36.32 7.92 -6.51
CA GLN A 426 -36.28 8.00 -5.05
C GLN A 426 -37.61 8.44 -4.44
N LEU A 427 -38.32 9.41 -5.07
CA LEU A 427 -39.64 9.83 -4.61
C LEU A 427 -40.67 8.71 -4.74
N LEU A 428 -40.63 7.95 -5.84
CA LEU A 428 -41.53 6.78 -6.04
C LEU A 428 -41.25 5.67 -5.02
N GLU A 429 -39.99 5.36 -4.75
CA GLU A 429 -39.62 4.40 -3.71
C GLU A 429 -40.09 4.84 -2.33
N HIS A 430 -39.92 6.13 -1.98
CA HIS A 430 -40.44 6.68 -0.74
C HIS A 430 -41.96 6.66 -0.64
N ALA A 431 -42.67 6.97 -1.74
CA ALA A 431 -44.14 6.93 -1.78
C ALA A 431 -44.64 5.48 -1.63
N GLN A 432 -43.99 4.50 -2.29
CA GLN A 432 -44.33 3.08 -2.14
C GLN A 432 -44.07 2.56 -0.72
N ALA A 433 -42.99 2.98 -0.07
CA ALA A 433 -42.68 2.61 1.31
C ALA A 433 -43.67 3.20 2.34
N GLN A 434 -44.31 4.34 2.01
CA GLN A 434 -45.36 4.92 2.87
C GLN A 434 -46.76 4.26 2.66
N THR A 435 -47.01 3.72 1.48
CA THR A 435 -48.28 3.03 1.19
C THR A 435 -48.32 1.57 1.66
N THR A 436 -47.16 1.00 2.01
CA THR A 436 -46.99 -0.35 2.57
C THR A 436 -46.91 -0.36 4.09
N ARG A 437 -47.04 0.76 4.75
CA ARG A 437 -47.26 0.93 6.19
C ARG A 437 -48.72 1.28 6.47
#